data_ccd1fd9f218539d11b90a7e3d1a5bb5f
#
_entry.id   ccd1fd9f218539d11b90a7e3d1a5bb5f
#
_cell.length_a   1.000
_cell.length_b   1.000
_cell.length_c   1.000
_cell.angle_alpha   90.00
_cell.angle_beta   90.00
_cell.angle_gamma   90.00
#
_symmetry.space_group_name_H-M   'P 1'
#
loop_
_entity.id
_entity.type
_entity.pdbx_description
1 polymer ?
#
loop_
_entity_poly.entity_id
_entity_poly.type
_entity_poly.pdbx_seq_one_letter_code
_entity_poly.pdbx_strand_id
1 'polypeptide(L)'
;MPPLVARRSVIERGWHGSLETRVHSAVDIRDRELAAGYGATMAEEVIFRDDVTVELIKSSASDADVIWAARVSTAGEQSMDEIGEDPNRSAGLINYLARERHGSPFEHTSMTFFISAPIFVFREFMRHRIASYNEESGRYRELKPVFYIPSKERKLVQVGKTGAYTFEDGTPEQFEVSVKAMKEAYVVAYESYQKMLEAGVAREVARVVLPVATYSSMYVTMNARALMNFLSLRTAREGSHFPSYPQREIEMVAEKMEAEFAKLMPLTYGAFEKSGRIAP
;
A
#
# COMPACT_ATOMS: atom_id res chain seq x y z
N MET A 1 51.67 -20.98 1.20
CA MET A 1 50.25 -20.65 1.00
C MET A 1 49.46 -21.28 2.14
N PRO A 2 48.94 -20.49 3.10
CA PRO A 2 48.01 -21.00 4.11
C PRO A 2 46.56 -20.75 3.64
N PRO A 3 45.56 -21.55 4.08
CA PRO A 3 44.20 -21.50 3.59
C PRO A 3 43.41 -20.38 4.24
N LEU A 4 42.56 -19.73 3.44
CA LEU A 4 41.57 -18.75 3.87
C LEU A 4 40.54 -19.41 4.80
N VAL A 5 40.49 -18.94 6.04
CA VAL A 5 39.42 -19.26 7.00
C VAL A 5 38.25 -18.31 6.73
N ALA A 6 37.16 -18.85 6.19
CA ALA A 6 35.89 -18.15 6.04
C ALA A 6 35.29 -17.90 7.43
N ARG A 7 35.21 -16.64 7.84
CA ARG A 7 34.38 -16.21 8.98
C ARG A 7 32.91 -16.20 8.57
N ARG A 8 32.17 -17.19 9.02
CA ARG A 8 30.70 -17.14 9.10
C ARG A 8 30.33 -16.21 10.26
N SER A 9 29.79 -15.04 9.98
CA SER A 9 29.00 -14.28 10.95
C SER A 9 27.54 -14.66 10.77
N VAL A 10 27.06 -15.54 11.62
CA VAL A 10 25.65 -15.85 11.80
C VAL A 10 25.03 -14.64 12.50
N ILE A 11 24.21 -13.87 11.79
CA ILE A 11 23.28 -12.95 12.41
C ILE A 11 21.95 -13.69 12.55
N GLU A 12 21.85 -14.47 13.61
CA GLU A 12 20.55 -14.87 14.17
C GLU A 12 19.95 -13.67 14.88
N ARG A 13 19.10 -12.92 14.18
CA ARG A 13 18.10 -12.10 14.84
C ARG A 13 16.78 -12.80 14.72
N GLY A 14 16.38 -13.41 15.85
CA GLY A 14 15.10 -14.08 16.02
C GLY A 14 13.93 -13.12 15.74
N TRP A 15 13.13 -13.48 14.79
CA TRP A 15 11.81 -12.96 14.58
C TRP A 15 10.84 -13.54 15.62
N HIS A 16 10.81 -12.94 16.81
CA HIS A 16 9.71 -13.07 17.76
C HIS A 16 9.09 -11.69 17.96
N GLY A 17 8.39 -11.24 16.92
CA GLY A 17 7.40 -10.19 17.04
C GLY A 17 6.03 -10.88 16.99
N SER A 18 5.40 -11.04 18.15
CA SER A 18 4.01 -11.45 18.24
C SER A 18 3.16 -10.40 17.54
N LEU A 19 2.62 -10.77 16.38
CA LEU A 19 1.50 -10.07 15.74
C LEU A 19 0.23 -10.28 16.59
N GLU A 20 0.21 -9.72 17.77
CA GLU A 20 -1.05 -9.39 18.44
C GLU A 20 -1.59 -8.12 17.79
N THR A 21 -2.16 -8.31 16.62
CA THR A 21 -3.02 -7.30 16.00
C THR A 21 -4.21 -7.11 16.93
N ARG A 22 -4.38 -5.91 17.46
CA ARG A 22 -5.59 -5.52 18.16
C ARG A 22 -6.78 -5.74 17.23
N VAL A 23 -7.48 -6.84 17.45
CA VAL A 23 -8.80 -7.09 16.87
C VAL A 23 -9.74 -6.13 17.58
N HIS A 24 -10.01 -4.99 16.96
CA HIS A 24 -11.05 -4.06 17.39
C HIS A 24 -12.22 -4.23 16.45
N SER A 25 -13.12 -5.12 16.82
CA SER A 25 -14.56 -4.86 16.81
C SER A 25 -15.27 -6.05 17.45
N ALA A 26 -16.08 -5.77 18.44
CA ALA A 26 -17.00 -6.73 18.99
C ALA A 26 -17.91 -7.26 17.87
N VAL A 27 -17.83 -8.54 17.59
CA VAL A 27 -18.79 -9.25 16.74
C VAL A 27 -20.14 -9.11 17.39
N ASP A 28 -21.05 -8.35 16.76
CA ASP A 28 -22.41 -8.16 17.23
C ASP A 28 -23.14 -9.52 17.22
N ILE A 29 -23.93 -9.78 18.28
CA ILE A 29 -24.68 -11.02 18.48
C ILE A 29 -25.59 -11.37 17.27
N ARG A 30 -25.97 -10.38 16.47
CA ARG A 30 -26.72 -10.55 15.21
C ARG A 30 -25.96 -11.28 14.11
N ASP A 31 -24.62 -11.26 14.13
CA ASP A 31 -23.80 -12.00 13.15
C ASP A 31 -23.89 -13.52 13.32
N ARG A 32 -24.35 -14.01 14.50
CA ARG A 32 -24.57 -15.44 14.78
C ARG A 32 -25.84 -16.02 14.13
N GLU A 33 -26.85 -15.20 13.88
CA GLU A 33 -28.09 -15.66 13.24
C GLU A 33 -27.94 -15.87 11.73
N LEU A 34 -27.04 -15.11 11.06
CA LEU A 34 -26.71 -15.30 9.66
C LEU A 34 -25.92 -16.59 9.40
N ALA A 35 -25.13 -17.03 10.38
CA ALA A 35 -24.33 -18.25 10.30
C ALA A 35 -25.17 -19.53 10.45
N ALA A 36 -26.35 -19.47 11.03
CA ALA A 36 -27.18 -20.64 11.33
C ALA A 36 -27.79 -21.33 10.08
N GLY A 37 -27.74 -20.67 8.92
CA GLY A 37 -28.22 -21.24 7.64
C GLY A 37 -27.15 -21.89 6.75
N TYR A 38 -25.88 -21.64 7.04
CA TYR A 38 -24.71 -22.16 6.31
C TYR A 38 -23.78 -22.75 7.36
N GLY A 39 -23.38 -23.99 7.23
CA GLY A 39 -22.60 -24.81 8.16
C GLY A 39 -21.83 -24.04 9.25
N ALA A 40 -22.32 -24.06 10.46
CA ALA A 40 -21.93 -23.20 11.60
C ALA A 40 -20.43 -23.20 11.96
N THR A 41 -19.62 -24.12 11.43
CA THR A 41 -18.20 -24.27 11.73
C THR A 41 -17.28 -23.35 10.94
N MET A 42 -17.67 -22.91 9.73
CA MET A 42 -16.79 -22.11 8.87
C MET A 42 -17.00 -20.60 9.01
N ALA A 43 -18.18 -20.15 9.43
CA ALA A 43 -18.48 -18.74 9.60
C ALA A 43 -17.68 -18.09 10.76
N GLU A 44 -17.18 -18.89 11.72
CA GLU A 44 -16.32 -18.41 12.81
C GLU A 44 -14.87 -18.12 12.38
N GLU A 45 -14.43 -18.63 11.23
CA GLU A 45 -13.07 -18.40 10.72
C GLU A 45 -12.95 -17.21 9.78
N VAL A 46 -14.06 -16.70 9.21
CA VAL A 46 -14.02 -15.57 8.25
C VAL A 46 -13.83 -14.24 8.96
N ILE A 47 -12.77 -13.54 8.60
CA ILE A 47 -12.39 -12.26 9.17
C ILE A 47 -12.78 -11.14 8.20
N PHE A 48 -13.48 -10.13 8.72
CA PHE A 48 -13.84 -8.93 7.98
C PHE A 48 -13.00 -7.73 8.47
N ARG A 49 -12.44 -6.97 7.53
CA ARG A 49 -11.59 -5.81 7.80
C ARG A 49 -11.98 -4.63 6.93
N ASP A 50 -11.74 -3.43 7.43
CA ASP A 50 -11.96 -2.15 6.74
C ASP A 50 -10.68 -1.30 6.65
N ASP A 51 -9.55 -1.84 7.13
CA ASP A 51 -8.25 -1.16 7.22
C ASP A 51 -7.24 -1.71 6.22
N VAL A 52 -6.08 -1.05 6.13
CA VAL A 52 -4.92 -1.49 5.36
C VAL A 52 -3.66 -1.43 6.22
N THR A 53 -2.70 -2.33 5.95
CA THR A 53 -1.37 -2.29 6.58
C THR A 53 -0.34 -1.80 5.58
N VAL A 54 0.53 -0.89 6.00
CA VAL A 54 1.69 -0.43 5.24
C VAL A 54 2.88 -0.34 6.19
N GLU A 55 3.98 -0.97 5.83
CA GLU A 55 5.22 -0.97 6.61
C GLU A 55 6.40 -0.67 5.67
N LEU A 56 7.25 0.28 6.04
CA LEU A 56 8.52 0.50 5.36
C LEU A 56 9.52 -0.59 5.79
N ILE A 57 9.85 -1.49 4.88
CA ILE A 57 10.71 -2.65 5.19
C ILE A 57 12.19 -2.30 5.08
N LYS A 58 12.54 -1.54 4.04
CA LYS A 58 13.90 -1.04 3.84
C LYS A 58 13.89 0.21 2.98
N SER A 59 14.92 1.02 3.15
CA SER A 59 15.14 2.23 2.36
C SER A 59 16.62 2.45 2.11
N SER A 60 16.95 2.91 0.92
CA SER A 60 18.15 3.66 0.58
C SER A 60 17.69 4.97 -0.07
N ALA A 61 17.00 5.81 0.72
CA ALA A 61 16.39 7.04 0.26
C ALA A 61 16.57 8.14 1.31
N SER A 62 17.23 9.21 0.91
CA SER A 62 17.42 10.42 1.69
C SER A 62 17.48 11.65 0.78
N ASP A 63 17.32 12.83 1.33
CA ASP A 63 17.53 14.09 0.60
C ASP A 63 18.97 14.23 0.11
N ALA A 64 19.94 13.62 0.81
CA ALA A 64 21.35 13.61 0.44
C ALA A 64 21.59 12.86 -0.89
N ASP A 65 20.85 11.75 -1.14
CA ASP A 65 20.94 10.99 -2.39
C ASP A 65 20.55 11.85 -3.59
N VAL A 66 19.51 12.67 -3.46
CA VAL A 66 19.05 13.59 -4.52
C VAL A 66 20.10 14.66 -4.80
N ILE A 67 20.70 15.21 -3.75
CA ILE A 67 21.73 16.26 -3.86
C ILE A 67 22.99 15.69 -4.49
N TRP A 68 23.43 14.52 -4.05
CA TRP A 68 24.59 13.82 -4.59
C TRP A 68 24.41 13.55 -6.09
N ALA A 69 23.28 12.96 -6.47
CA ALA A 69 22.98 12.65 -7.85
C ALA A 69 22.90 13.92 -8.73
N ALA A 70 22.36 15.03 -8.22
CA ALA A 70 22.28 16.29 -8.95
C ALA A 70 23.65 16.94 -9.18
N ARG A 71 24.54 16.87 -8.18
CA ARG A 71 25.84 17.56 -8.23
C ARG A 71 26.84 16.95 -9.19
N VAL A 72 26.71 15.68 -9.55
CA VAL A 72 27.62 15.01 -10.49
C VAL A 72 27.77 15.80 -11.79
N SER A 73 26.71 16.47 -12.25
CA SER A 73 26.73 17.25 -13.48
C SER A 73 27.57 18.52 -13.45
N THR A 74 27.89 19.05 -12.25
CA THR A 74 28.60 20.31 -12.06
C THR A 74 29.94 20.15 -11.34
N ALA A 75 30.05 19.18 -10.47
CA ALA A 75 31.23 18.95 -9.63
C ALA A 75 32.00 17.65 -9.97
N GLY A 76 31.43 16.81 -10.84
CA GLY A 76 32.00 15.50 -11.16
C GLY A 76 31.77 14.50 -10.01
N GLU A 77 32.69 13.54 -9.88
CA GLU A 77 32.63 12.54 -8.84
C GLU A 77 32.80 13.18 -7.46
N GLN A 78 31.85 12.89 -6.58
CA GLN A 78 31.88 13.30 -5.17
C GLN A 78 31.40 12.13 -4.30
N SER A 79 32.05 11.93 -3.15
CA SER A 79 31.53 10.98 -2.15
C SER A 79 30.32 11.60 -1.43
N MET A 80 29.49 10.75 -0.84
CA MET A 80 28.35 11.19 -0.02
C MET A 80 28.83 12.04 1.17
N ASP A 81 30.01 11.75 1.71
CA ASP A 81 30.64 12.46 2.85
C ASP A 81 31.10 13.89 2.49
N GLU A 82 31.32 14.15 1.19
CA GLU A 82 31.74 15.48 0.69
C GLU A 82 30.57 16.42 0.43
N ILE A 83 29.34 15.94 0.54
CA ILE A 83 28.14 16.76 0.39
C ILE A 83 27.97 17.60 1.66
N GLY A 84 28.51 18.82 1.59
CA GLY A 84 28.46 19.77 2.72
C GLY A 84 27.04 20.01 3.23
N GLU A 85 26.90 19.96 4.55
CA GLU A 85 25.65 20.04 5.31
C GLU A 85 25.13 21.49 5.48
N ASP A 86 24.99 22.26 4.42
CA ASP A 86 24.19 23.48 4.51
C ASP A 86 22.71 23.17 4.18
N PRO A 87 21.83 23.07 5.19
CA PRO A 87 20.44 22.71 4.98
C PRO A 87 19.69 23.68 4.05
N ASN A 88 20.03 24.99 4.09
CA ASN A 88 19.38 26.01 3.27
C ASN A 88 19.77 25.84 1.79
N ARG A 89 21.04 25.58 1.53
CA ARG A 89 21.55 25.32 0.18
C ARG A 89 20.99 24.02 -0.39
N SER A 90 20.88 23.01 0.42
CA SER A 90 20.29 21.70 0.07
C SER A 90 18.81 21.85 -0.26
N ALA A 91 18.03 22.52 0.58
CA ALA A 91 16.62 22.81 0.31
C ALA A 91 16.45 23.66 -0.96
N GLY A 92 17.30 24.65 -1.19
CA GLY A 92 17.31 25.48 -2.40
C GLY A 92 17.49 24.65 -3.67
N LEU A 93 18.47 23.75 -3.69
CA LEU A 93 18.74 22.86 -4.82
C LEU A 93 17.55 21.91 -5.10
N ILE A 94 17.05 21.22 -4.07
CA ILE A 94 15.92 20.28 -4.22
C ILE A 94 14.66 21.01 -4.72
N ASN A 95 14.35 22.20 -4.17
CA ASN A 95 13.23 23.02 -4.65
C ASN A 95 13.41 23.44 -6.12
N TYR A 96 14.63 23.81 -6.53
CA TYR A 96 14.93 24.12 -7.93
C TYR A 96 14.70 22.92 -8.84
N LEU A 97 15.27 21.75 -8.48
CA LEU A 97 15.11 20.52 -9.27
C LEU A 97 13.65 20.12 -9.45
N ALA A 98 12.86 20.20 -8.38
CA ALA A 98 11.42 19.88 -8.42
C ALA A 98 10.66 20.85 -9.32
N ARG A 99 10.86 22.17 -9.12
CA ARG A 99 10.19 23.22 -9.91
C ARG A 99 10.51 23.14 -11.39
N GLU A 100 11.79 22.96 -11.74
CA GLU A 100 12.26 22.89 -13.14
C GLU A 100 12.12 21.49 -13.74
N ARG A 101 11.52 20.54 -12.99
CA ARG A 101 11.21 19.17 -13.43
C ARG A 101 12.45 18.35 -13.83
N HIS A 102 13.55 18.55 -13.11
CA HIS A 102 14.75 17.74 -13.24
C HIS A 102 14.55 16.44 -12.44
N GLY A 103 13.89 15.45 -13.06
CA GLY A 103 13.40 14.25 -12.38
C GLY A 103 14.48 13.21 -12.05
N SER A 104 15.56 13.11 -12.85
CA SER A 104 16.56 12.04 -12.72
C SER A 104 17.23 11.96 -11.33
N PRO A 105 17.56 13.07 -10.62
CA PRO A 105 18.16 12.95 -9.30
C PRO A 105 17.28 12.22 -8.29
N PHE A 106 15.95 12.31 -8.39
CA PHE A 106 14.99 11.65 -7.51
C PHE A 106 14.83 10.14 -7.82
N GLU A 107 15.40 9.65 -8.91
CA GLU A 107 15.36 8.25 -9.31
C GLU A 107 16.46 7.41 -8.67
N HIS A 108 17.50 8.04 -8.06
CA HIS A 108 18.62 7.38 -7.40
C HIS A 108 18.31 6.92 -5.96
N THR A 109 17.05 6.81 -5.60
CA THR A 109 16.57 6.41 -4.29
C THR A 109 15.78 5.11 -4.38
N SER A 110 15.59 4.41 -3.26
CA SER A 110 14.79 3.19 -3.23
C SER A 110 14.08 3.04 -1.89
N MET A 111 12.77 2.77 -1.94
CA MET A 111 11.94 2.48 -0.77
C MET A 111 11.13 1.22 -1.06
N THR A 112 11.19 0.24 -0.15
CA THR A 112 10.42 -1.00 -0.25
C THR A 112 9.40 -1.04 0.89
N PHE A 113 8.13 -1.14 0.53
CA PHE A 113 7.01 -1.24 1.45
C PHE A 113 6.42 -2.65 1.41
N PHE A 114 6.04 -3.17 2.57
CA PHE A 114 5.09 -4.26 2.70
C PHE A 114 3.68 -3.66 2.79
N ILE A 115 2.75 -4.20 2.01
CA ILE A 115 1.36 -3.74 1.98
C ILE A 115 0.46 -4.95 2.12
N SER A 116 -0.49 -4.90 3.09
CA SER A 116 -1.61 -5.83 3.17
C SER A 116 -2.90 -5.06 2.92
N ALA A 117 -3.60 -5.42 1.86
CA ALA A 117 -4.82 -4.76 1.39
C ALA A 117 -5.66 -5.72 0.53
N PRO A 118 -6.93 -5.40 0.24
CA PRO A 118 -7.73 -6.19 -0.69
C PRO A 118 -7.14 -6.21 -2.12
N ILE A 119 -7.31 -7.29 -2.84
CA ILE A 119 -6.81 -7.47 -4.22
C ILE A 119 -7.28 -6.34 -5.15
N PHE A 120 -8.49 -5.80 -4.98
CA PHE A 120 -8.95 -4.69 -5.83
C PHE A 120 -8.08 -3.45 -5.70
N VAL A 121 -7.46 -3.19 -4.53
CA VAL A 121 -6.50 -2.10 -4.32
C VAL A 121 -5.22 -2.36 -5.12
N PHE A 122 -4.72 -3.60 -5.13
CA PHE A 122 -3.51 -3.95 -5.88
C PHE A 122 -3.68 -3.79 -7.39
N ARG A 123 -4.89 -3.99 -7.91
CA ARG A 123 -5.17 -3.74 -9.33
C ARG A 123 -4.98 -2.27 -9.71
N GLU A 124 -5.19 -1.34 -8.78
CA GLU A 124 -4.90 0.07 -8.99
C GLU A 124 -3.41 0.39 -8.87
N PHE A 125 -2.69 -0.28 -7.95
CA PHE A 125 -1.23 -0.17 -7.86
C PHE A 125 -0.54 -0.54 -9.15
N MET A 126 -0.94 -1.62 -9.79
CA MET A 126 -0.32 -2.12 -11.04
C MET A 126 -0.49 -1.18 -12.24
N ARG A 127 -1.25 -0.09 -12.10
CA ARG A 127 -1.29 1.00 -13.09
C ARG A 127 -0.04 1.89 -13.00
N HIS A 128 0.69 1.87 -11.88
CA HIS A 128 1.94 2.60 -11.66
C HIS A 128 3.12 1.71 -12.05
N ARG A 129 3.49 1.72 -13.34
CA ARG A 129 4.43 0.76 -13.96
C ARG A 129 5.89 0.98 -13.61
N ILE A 130 6.26 2.15 -13.05
CA ILE A 130 7.63 2.43 -12.59
C ILE A 130 7.75 2.00 -11.13
N ALA A 131 7.64 0.71 -10.90
CA ALA A 131 7.76 0.06 -9.60
C ALA A 131 7.99 -1.44 -9.78
N SER A 132 8.50 -2.09 -8.75
CA SER A 132 8.60 -3.56 -8.69
C SER A 132 7.58 -4.09 -7.68
N TYR A 133 6.81 -5.10 -8.10
CA TYR A 133 5.75 -5.72 -7.32
C TYR A 133 6.02 -7.21 -7.14
N ASN A 134 5.80 -7.70 -5.92
CA ASN A 134 5.81 -9.13 -5.64
C ASN A 134 4.69 -9.44 -4.65
N GLU A 135 3.63 -10.07 -5.15
CA GLU A 135 2.40 -10.36 -4.41
C GLU A 135 2.39 -11.81 -3.94
N GLU A 136 1.74 -12.05 -2.80
CA GLU A 136 1.41 -13.38 -2.30
C GLU A 136 0.67 -14.18 -3.38
N SER A 137 1.05 -15.46 -3.54
CA SER A 137 0.49 -16.27 -4.60
C SER A 137 -0.47 -17.33 -4.07
N GLY A 138 -1.75 -17.18 -4.37
CA GLY A 138 -2.75 -18.23 -4.16
C GLY A 138 -2.59 -19.49 -5.04
N ARG A 139 -1.54 -19.58 -5.88
CA ARG A 139 -1.12 -20.81 -6.56
C ARG A 139 -0.28 -21.69 -5.64
N TYR A 140 0.53 -21.08 -4.76
CA TYR A 140 1.50 -21.80 -3.95
C TYR A 140 1.02 -22.05 -2.52
N ARG A 141 0.13 -21.20 -2.03
CA ARG A 141 -0.45 -21.33 -0.70
C ARG A 141 -1.95 -21.11 -0.71
N GLU A 142 -2.60 -21.62 0.31
CA GLU A 142 -4.00 -21.35 0.59
C GLU A 142 -4.17 -19.90 1.05
N LEU A 143 -5.17 -19.21 0.48
CA LEU A 143 -5.50 -17.84 0.85
C LEU A 143 -6.34 -17.84 2.13
N LYS A 144 -6.05 -16.90 3.02
CA LYS A 144 -6.76 -16.75 4.28
C LYS A 144 -8.17 -16.19 4.06
N PRO A 145 -9.13 -16.54 4.93
CA PRO A 145 -10.51 -16.04 4.88
C PRO A 145 -10.64 -14.61 5.42
N VAL A 146 -9.88 -13.68 4.85
CA VAL A 146 -9.89 -12.26 5.26
C VAL A 146 -10.43 -11.43 4.11
N PHE A 147 -11.52 -10.70 4.37
CA PHE A 147 -12.22 -9.95 3.34
C PHE A 147 -12.49 -8.51 3.77
N TYR A 148 -12.50 -7.62 2.80
CA TYR A 148 -12.82 -6.22 2.99
C TYR A 148 -14.33 -6.02 3.11
N ILE A 149 -14.72 -5.22 4.11
CA ILE A 149 -16.04 -4.57 4.19
C ILE A 149 -15.82 -3.07 4.46
N PRO A 150 -16.71 -2.18 3.98
CA PRO A 150 -16.58 -0.75 4.25
C PRO A 150 -16.76 -0.46 5.75
N SER A 151 -15.99 0.50 6.30
CA SER A 151 -16.26 1.07 7.62
C SER A 151 -17.54 1.90 7.60
N LYS A 152 -18.07 2.25 8.77
CA LYS A 152 -19.27 3.11 8.88
C LYS A 152 -19.03 4.52 8.32
N GLU A 153 -17.79 4.98 8.34
CA GLU A 153 -17.37 6.29 7.84
C GLU A 153 -17.10 6.28 6.32
N ARG A 154 -17.19 5.10 5.69
CA ARG A 154 -17.01 5.00 4.23
C ARG A 154 -18.19 5.62 3.51
N LYS A 155 -17.96 6.69 2.78
CA LYS A 155 -18.97 7.31 1.93
C LYS A 155 -19.39 6.35 0.82
N LEU A 156 -20.67 6.02 0.74
CA LEU A 156 -21.22 4.97 -0.12
C LEU A 156 -21.87 5.49 -1.39
N VAL A 157 -22.37 6.74 -1.36
CA VAL A 157 -23.16 7.29 -2.46
C VAL A 157 -22.27 8.12 -3.36
N GLN A 158 -22.19 7.72 -4.63
CA GLN A 158 -21.44 8.45 -5.64
C GLN A 158 -22.33 9.50 -6.30
N VAL A 159 -21.88 10.75 -6.31
CA VAL A 159 -22.57 11.87 -6.96
C VAL A 159 -21.63 12.59 -7.94
N GLY A 160 -22.22 13.33 -8.90
CA GLY A 160 -21.45 14.08 -9.89
C GLY A 160 -21.34 13.38 -11.25
N LYS A 161 -20.37 13.84 -12.08
CA LYS A 161 -20.16 13.37 -13.46
C LYS A 161 -18.83 12.63 -13.58
N THR A 162 -18.69 11.86 -14.63
CA THR A 162 -17.42 11.16 -14.97
C THR A 162 -16.24 12.14 -14.95
N GLY A 163 -15.21 11.80 -14.16
CA GLY A 163 -14.03 12.64 -13.97
C GLY A 163 -14.13 13.74 -12.91
N ALA A 164 -15.32 13.90 -12.28
CA ALA A 164 -15.55 14.85 -11.18
C ALA A 164 -16.58 14.26 -10.20
N TYR A 165 -16.28 13.06 -9.71
CA TYR A 165 -17.09 12.40 -8.70
C TYR A 165 -16.80 12.93 -7.31
N THR A 166 -17.86 13.08 -6.51
CA THR A 166 -17.78 13.18 -5.06
C THR A 166 -18.51 12.00 -4.45
N PHE A 167 -18.24 11.72 -3.19
CA PHE A 167 -18.91 10.67 -2.43
C PHE A 167 -19.59 11.31 -1.21
N GLU A 168 -20.80 10.87 -0.94
CA GLU A 168 -21.61 11.28 0.19
C GLU A 168 -21.88 10.10 1.10
N ASP A 169 -22.27 10.39 2.34
CA ASP A 169 -22.61 9.36 3.31
C ASP A 169 -23.85 8.61 2.84
N GLY A 170 -23.85 7.30 2.98
CA GLY A 170 -25.02 6.48 2.74
C GLY A 170 -26.00 6.55 3.90
N THR A 171 -27.27 6.15 3.65
CA THR A 171 -28.21 5.93 4.74
C THR A 171 -27.82 4.70 5.56
N PRO A 172 -28.27 4.56 6.81
CA PRO A 172 -28.06 3.37 7.60
C PRO A 172 -28.50 2.09 6.87
N GLU A 173 -29.62 2.13 6.15
CA GLU A 173 -30.14 1.00 5.39
C GLU A 173 -29.22 0.63 4.22
N GLN A 174 -28.65 1.62 3.51
CA GLN A 174 -27.68 1.38 2.44
C GLN A 174 -26.42 0.72 2.98
N PHE A 175 -25.93 1.15 4.14
CA PHE A 175 -24.79 0.53 4.80
C PHE A 175 -25.09 -0.92 5.21
N GLU A 176 -26.22 -1.15 5.89
CA GLU A 176 -26.62 -2.49 6.34
C GLU A 176 -26.77 -3.47 5.17
N VAL A 177 -27.47 -3.06 4.11
CA VAL A 177 -27.66 -3.87 2.89
C VAL A 177 -26.30 -4.20 2.26
N SER A 178 -25.41 -3.21 2.13
CA SER A 178 -24.09 -3.41 1.53
C SER A 178 -23.24 -4.40 2.33
N VAL A 179 -23.12 -4.18 3.65
CA VAL A 179 -22.31 -5.04 4.53
C VAL A 179 -22.89 -6.47 4.58
N LYS A 180 -24.21 -6.60 4.69
CA LYS A 180 -24.88 -7.90 4.73
C LYS A 180 -24.63 -8.69 3.43
N ALA A 181 -24.88 -8.07 2.27
CA ALA A 181 -24.69 -8.72 0.98
C ALA A 181 -23.22 -9.13 0.74
N MET A 182 -22.26 -8.28 1.13
CA MET A 182 -20.83 -8.60 1.05
C MET A 182 -20.47 -9.79 1.94
N LYS A 183 -20.87 -9.78 3.22
CA LYS A 183 -20.56 -10.87 4.15
C LYS A 183 -21.12 -12.20 3.66
N GLU A 184 -22.39 -12.24 3.24
CA GLU A 184 -23.05 -13.45 2.71
C GLU A 184 -22.30 -14.00 1.48
N ALA A 185 -21.98 -13.14 0.51
CA ALA A 185 -21.26 -13.53 -0.69
C ALA A 185 -19.85 -14.07 -0.40
N TYR A 186 -19.12 -13.45 0.54
CA TYR A 186 -17.75 -13.86 0.86
C TYR A 186 -17.68 -15.19 1.59
N VAL A 187 -18.62 -15.45 2.52
CA VAL A 187 -18.71 -16.75 3.19
C VAL A 187 -18.96 -17.86 2.19
N VAL A 188 -19.96 -17.70 1.31
CA VAL A 188 -20.27 -18.70 0.28
C VAL A 188 -19.10 -18.93 -0.68
N ALA A 189 -18.41 -17.86 -1.08
CA ALA A 189 -17.24 -17.97 -1.96
C ALA A 189 -16.09 -18.74 -1.28
N TYR A 190 -15.83 -18.45 0.00
CA TYR A 190 -14.76 -19.14 0.74
C TYR A 190 -15.10 -20.61 1.01
N GLU A 191 -16.32 -20.93 1.39
CA GLU A 191 -16.78 -22.33 1.51
C GLU A 191 -16.63 -23.10 0.19
N SER A 192 -16.98 -22.47 -0.92
CA SER A 192 -16.81 -23.07 -2.25
C SER A 192 -15.34 -23.32 -2.59
N TYR A 193 -14.45 -22.38 -2.21
CA TYR A 193 -13.02 -22.52 -2.34
C TYR A 193 -12.49 -23.71 -1.52
N GLN A 194 -12.89 -23.84 -0.26
CA GLN A 194 -12.49 -24.92 0.63
C GLN A 194 -12.98 -26.29 0.10
N LYS A 195 -14.25 -26.41 -0.30
CA LYS A 195 -14.80 -27.63 -0.88
C LYS A 195 -14.03 -28.10 -2.12
N MET A 196 -13.57 -27.16 -2.96
CA MET A 196 -12.72 -27.50 -4.11
C MET A 196 -11.35 -28.00 -3.70
N LEU A 197 -10.73 -27.40 -2.69
CA LEU A 197 -9.43 -27.85 -2.14
C LEU A 197 -9.55 -29.25 -1.52
N GLU A 198 -10.57 -29.50 -0.73
CA GLU A 198 -10.88 -30.81 -0.12
C GLU A 198 -11.10 -31.89 -1.18
N ALA A 199 -11.73 -31.53 -2.29
CA ALA A 199 -11.92 -32.41 -3.46
C ALA A 199 -10.64 -32.62 -4.28
N GLY A 200 -9.50 -32.04 -3.90
CA GLY A 200 -8.21 -32.18 -4.59
C GLY A 200 -8.05 -31.28 -5.82
N VAL A 201 -8.91 -30.27 -6.00
CA VAL A 201 -8.77 -29.29 -7.08
C VAL A 201 -7.54 -28.41 -6.82
N ALA A 202 -6.74 -28.19 -7.87
CA ALA A 202 -5.54 -27.36 -7.77
C ALA A 202 -5.86 -25.93 -7.27
N ARG A 203 -5.01 -25.39 -6.36
CA ARG A 203 -5.19 -24.05 -5.79
C ARG A 203 -5.40 -22.96 -6.83
N GLU A 204 -4.68 -23.03 -7.96
CA GLU A 204 -4.80 -22.04 -9.04
C GLU A 204 -6.17 -22.04 -9.72
N VAL A 205 -6.90 -23.14 -9.65
CA VAL A 205 -8.29 -23.25 -10.14
C VAL A 205 -9.26 -22.86 -9.04
N ALA A 206 -9.11 -23.44 -7.84
CA ALA A 206 -10.02 -23.20 -6.72
C ALA A 206 -10.12 -21.71 -6.34
N ARG A 207 -9.00 -20.98 -6.32
CA ARG A 207 -8.98 -19.54 -5.97
C ARG A 207 -9.80 -18.63 -6.89
N VAL A 208 -10.19 -19.09 -8.07
CA VAL A 208 -10.94 -18.27 -9.05
C VAL A 208 -12.32 -17.86 -8.53
N VAL A 209 -12.88 -18.61 -7.58
CA VAL A 209 -14.18 -18.28 -6.96
C VAL A 209 -14.08 -17.13 -5.95
N LEU A 210 -12.87 -16.85 -5.41
CA LEU A 210 -12.70 -15.84 -4.39
C LEU A 210 -12.89 -14.42 -4.95
N PRO A 211 -13.59 -13.53 -4.20
CA PRO A 211 -13.83 -12.17 -4.64
C PRO A 211 -12.56 -11.33 -4.58
N VAL A 212 -12.51 -10.26 -5.35
CA VAL A 212 -11.40 -9.28 -5.32
C VAL A 212 -11.28 -8.52 -3.99
N ALA A 213 -12.27 -8.65 -3.12
CA ALA A 213 -12.27 -8.15 -1.75
C ALA A 213 -11.39 -8.99 -0.80
N THR A 214 -10.91 -10.17 -1.24
CA THR A 214 -9.96 -11.00 -0.48
C THR A 214 -8.70 -10.19 -0.22
N TYR A 215 -8.22 -10.20 1.04
CA TYR A 215 -6.93 -9.59 1.38
C TYR A 215 -5.79 -10.44 0.83
N SER A 216 -4.80 -9.74 0.34
CA SER A 216 -3.52 -10.28 -0.07
C SER A 216 -2.41 -9.39 0.48
N SER A 217 -1.17 -9.77 0.28
CA SER A 217 -0.01 -8.98 0.68
C SER A 217 1.00 -8.87 -0.44
N MET A 218 1.69 -7.73 -0.53
CA MET A 218 2.73 -7.55 -1.52
C MET A 218 3.89 -6.71 -1.00
N TYR A 219 5.06 -6.94 -1.56
CA TYR A 219 6.14 -5.95 -1.54
C TYR A 219 6.04 -5.05 -2.76
N VAL A 220 6.21 -3.74 -2.54
CA VAL A 220 6.36 -2.75 -3.60
C VAL A 220 7.63 -1.95 -3.38
N THR A 221 8.45 -1.83 -4.43
CA THR A 221 9.67 -1.01 -4.42
C THR A 221 9.53 0.11 -5.43
N MET A 222 9.75 1.35 -4.97
CA MET A 222 9.69 2.58 -5.78
C MET A 222 10.87 3.49 -5.44
N ASN A 223 11.29 4.31 -6.42
CA ASN A 223 12.12 5.48 -6.15
C ASN A 223 11.25 6.69 -5.78
N ALA A 224 11.87 7.80 -5.34
CA ALA A 224 11.14 8.99 -4.89
C ALA A 224 10.30 9.63 -5.99
N ARG A 225 10.80 9.68 -7.23
CA ARG A 225 10.03 10.21 -8.37
C ARG A 225 8.77 9.40 -8.65
N ALA A 226 8.90 8.07 -8.68
CA ALA A 226 7.77 7.17 -8.89
C ALA A 226 6.76 7.26 -7.75
N LEU A 227 7.23 7.38 -6.49
CA LEU A 227 6.37 7.56 -5.34
C LEU A 227 5.63 8.91 -5.38
N MET A 228 6.29 10.03 -5.70
CA MET A 228 5.63 11.32 -5.89
C MET A 228 4.54 11.25 -6.97
N ASN A 229 4.80 10.57 -8.08
CA ASN A 229 3.80 10.37 -9.13
C ASN A 229 2.63 9.50 -8.66
N PHE A 230 2.89 8.47 -7.84
CA PHE A 230 1.84 7.68 -7.20
C PHE A 230 0.98 8.54 -6.27
N LEU A 231 1.61 9.31 -5.38
CA LEU A 231 0.93 10.16 -4.41
C LEU A 231 0.10 11.26 -5.08
N SER A 232 0.58 11.85 -6.18
CA SER A 232 -0.17 12.86 -6.93
C SER A 232 -1.51 12.36 -7.48
N LEU A 233 -1.64 11.04 -7.73
CA LEU A 233 -2.83 10.40 -8.27
C LEU A 233 -3.67 9.67 -7.22
N ARG A 234 -3.07 9.29 -6.08
CA ARG A 234 -3.69 8.40 -5.09
C ARG A 234 -3.90 9.06 -3.73
N THR A 235 -3.65 10.36 -3.61
CA THR A 235 -4.08 11.16 -2.47
C THR A 235 -4.83 12.39 -2.94
N ALA A 236 -5.95 12.70 -2.29
CA ALA A 236 -6.66 13.96 -2.48
C ALA A 236 -6.11 14.98 -1.47
N ARG A 237 -5.49 16.06 -1.95
CA ARG A 237 -4.91 17.10 -1.10
C ARG A 237 -5.29 18.47 -1.63
N GLU A 238 -5.64 19.36 -0.71
CA GLU A 238 -5.81 20.78 -1.02
C GLU A 238 -4.49 21.37 -1.53
N GLY A 239 -4.55 22.29 -2.49
CA GLY A 239 -3.35 22.89 -3.09
C GLY A 239 -2.70 22.04 -4.19
N SER A 240 -3.20 20.85 -4.50
CA SER A 240 -2.74 20.08 -5.66
C SER A 240 -3.05 20.83 -6.95
N HIS A 241 -2.05 20.97 -7.83
CA HIS A 241 -2.23 21.63 -9.12
C HIS A 241 -3.23 20.86 -10.01
N PHE A 242 -3.16 19.53 -9.97
CA PHE A 242 -4.12 18.64 -10.61
C PHE A 242 -4.90 17.89 -9.54
N PRO A 243 -6.19 18.24 -9.29
CA PRO A 243 -7.01 17.51 -8.32
C PRO A 243 -7.12 16.03 -8.70
N SER A 244 -7.02 15.14 -7.72
CA SER A 244 -7.21 13.70 -7.89
C SER A 244 -8.44 13.23 -7.11
N TYR A 245 -9.04 12.14 -7.59
CA TYR A 245 -10.24 11.53 -7.01
C TYR A 245 -9.98 10.03 -6.79
N PRO A 246 -9.07 9.68 -5.88
CA PRO A 246 -8.70 8.29 -5.64
C PRO A 246 -9.86 7.51 -4.99
N GLN A 247 -9.90 6.22 -5.24
CA GLN A 247 -10.70 5.32 -4.42
C GLN A 247 -10.15 5.33 -2.99
N ARG A 248 -11.03 5.39 -1.98
CA ARG A 248 -10.62 5.58 -0.57
C ARG A 248 -9.61 4.53 -0.10
N GLU A 249 -9.78 3.29 -0.52
CA GLU A 249 -8.95 2.18 -0.03
C GLU A 249 -7.49 2.25 -0.53
N ILE A 250 -7.25 2.68 -1.77
CA ILE A 250 -5.87 2.95 -2.22
C ILE A 250 -5.33 4.25 -1.64
N GLU A 251 -6.19 5.25 -1.39
CA GLU A 251 -5.79 6.47 -0.70
C GLU A 251 -5.30 6.17 0.72
N MET A 252 -5.97 5.29 1.47
CA MET A 252 -5.51 4.86 2.80
C MET A 252 -4.09 4.27 2.77
N VAL A 253 -3.74 3.52 1.74
CA VAL A 253 -2.39 3.01 1.54
C VAL A 253 -1.43 4.15 1.21
N ALA A 254 -1.82 5.02 0.26
CA ALA A 254 -1.01 6.16 -0.18
C ALA A 254 -0.70 7.12 0.98
N GLU A 255 -1.66 7.42 1.85
CA GLU A 255 -1.48 8.25 3.05
C GLU A 255 -0.39 7.70 3.99
N LYS A 256 -0.38 6.39 4.20
CA LYS A 256 0.63 5.73 5.04
C LYS A 256 2.01 5.73 4.38
N MET A 257 2.09 5.49 3.07
CA MET A 257 3.34 5.61 2.30
C MET A 257 3.87 7.05 2.28
N GLU A 258 2.98 8.03 2.15
CA GLU A 258 3.30 9.47 2.20
C GLU A 258 3.92 9.87 3.53
N ALA A 259 3.38 9.36 4.64
CA ALA A 259 3.91 9.63 5.98
C ALA A 259 5.36 9.12 6.16
N GLU A 260 5.68 7.94 5.61
CA GLU A 260 7.06 7.43 5.64
C GLU A 260 7.98 8.21 4.70
N PHE A 261 7.51 8.58 3.52
CA PHE A 261 8.26 9.41 2.58
C PHE A 261 8.63 10.78 3.19
N ALA A 262 7.68 11.45 3.84
CA ALA A 262 7.91 12.73 4.51
C ALA A 262 8.95 12.64 5.63
N LYS A 263 9.04 11.52 6.35
CA LYS A 263 10.07 11.28 7.38
C LYS A 263 11.46 11.05 6.78
N LEU A 264 11.54 10.25 5.70
CA LEU A 264 12.81 9.89 5.07
C LEU A 264 13.44 11.03 4.28
N MET A 265 12.61 11.81 3.59
CA MET A 265 13.04 12.83 2.63
C MET A 265 12.26 14.14 2.83
N PRO A 266 12.41 14.81 3.99
CA PRO A 266 11.60 15.96 4.35
C PRO A 266 11.75 17.15 3.40
N LEU A 267 12.96 17.39 2.84
CA LEU A 267 13.18 18.48 1.90
C LEU A 267 12.55 18.17 0.54
N THR A 268 12.67 16.94 0.07
CA THR A 268 12.06 16.46 -1.17
C THR A 268 10.54 16.47 -1.08
N TYR A 269 9.98 16.01 0.05
CA TYR A 269 8.55 16.06 0.30
C TYR A 269 8.04 17.51 0.34
N GLY A 270 8.74 18.40 1.04
CA GLY A 270 8.40 19.83 1.07
C GLY A 270 8.47 20.50 -0.32
N ALA A 271 9.42 20.11 -1.16
CA ALA A 271 9.52 20.61 -2.54
C ALA A 271 8.37 20.08 -3.42
N PHE A 272 7.96 18.81 -3.24
CA PHE A 272 6.81 18.22 -3.89
C PHE A 272 5.51 18.98 -3.57
N GLU A 273 5.25 19.25 -2.28
CA GLU A 273 4.12 20.07 -1.82
C GLU A 273 4.13 21.47 -2.46
N LYS A 274 5.26 22.18 -2.38
CA LYS A 274 5.42 23.55 -2.94
C LYS A 274 5.26 23.59 -4.46
N SER A 275 5.54 22.50 -5.15
CA SER A 275 5.37 22.36 -6.60
C SER A 275 3.95 21.93 -6.99
N GLY A 276 2.97 22.05 -6.09
CA GLY A 276 1.57 21.67 -6.33
C GLY A 276 1.39 20.16 -6.51
N ARG A 277 2.22 19.37 -5.85
CA ARG A 277 2.19 17.89 -5.87
C ARG A 277 2.37 17.29 -7.27
N ILE A 278 3.22 17.92 -8.08
CA ILE A 278 3.61 17.41 -9.40
C ILE A 278 4.97 16.72 -9.25
N ALA A 279 5.07 15.46 -9.67
CA ALA A 279 6.35 14.75 -9.73
C ALA A 279 7.25 15.39 -10.81
N PRO A 280 8.52 15.64 -10.51
CA PRO A 280 9.47 16.26 -11.44
C PRO A 280 9.84 15.37 -12.63
#